data_ee4eed2184fa7f313aed4cd8bf89312d
#
_entry.id   ee4eed2184fa7f313aed4cd8bf89312d
#
_cell.length_a   1.000
_cell.length_b   1.000
_cell.length_c   1.000
_cell.angle_alpha   90.00
_cell.angle_beta   90.00
_cell.angle_gamma   90.00
#
_symmetry.space_group_name_H-M   'P 1'
#
loop_
_entity.id
_entity.type
_entity.pdbx_description
1 polymer ?
#
loop_
_entity_poly.entity_id
_entity_poly.type
_entity_poly.pdbx_seq_one_letter_code
_entity_poly.pdbx_strand_id
1 'polypeptide(L)'
;MSLEQKRNISHFANIVRIAKSDNKIVTEEIEFLAKVSHKYNITDEKFREILRNPEKIPTIAYLDCLERIERLYDLLTMVKADHQVEKEEVSMLRRITTGLAFPLNRVDMVVDYSIEIDVDQVSVEDFSDRILRLLKMR
;
A
#
# COMPACT_ATOMS: atom_id res chain seq x y z
N MET A 1 9.13 -3.20 21.00
CA MET A 1 8.20 -3.26 19.85
C MET A 1 8.46 -4.53 19.06
N SER A 2 7.43 -5.33 18.80
CA SER A 2 7.56 -6.58 18.07
C SER A 2 7.84 -6.33 16.58
N LEU A 3 8.33 -7.35 15.88
CA LEU A 3 8.56 -7.27 14.44
C LEU A 3 7.25 -7.02 13.68
N GLU A 4 6.17 -7.67 14.12
CA GLU A 4 4.85 -7.47 13.51
C GLU A 4 4.39 -6.02 13.64
N GLN A 5 4.57 -5.42 14.81
CA GLN A 5 4.20 -4.01 15.01
C GLN A 5 5.03 -3.10 14.11
N LYS A 6 6.32 -3.37 13.95
CA LYS A 6 7.19 -2.60 13.06
C LYS A 6 6.72 -2.70 11.62
N ARG A 7 6.31 -3.89 11.18
CA ARG A 7 5.80 -4.09 9.83
C ARG A 7 4.48 -3.37 9.60
N ASN A 8 3.59 -3.41 10.58
CA ASN A 8 2.31 -2.71 10.49
C ASN A 8 2.52 -1.21 10.42
N ILE A 9 3.43 -0.67 11.20
CA ILE A 9 3.75 0.76 11.19
C ILE A 9 4.38 1.13 9.85
N SER A 10 5.30 0.31 9.34
CA SER A 10 5.92 0.53 8.03
C SER A 10 4.88 0.53 6.91
N HIS A 11 3.97 -0.44 6.93
CA HIS A 11 2.90 -0.51 5.94
C HIS A 11 1.99 0.72 6.01
N PHE A 12 1.60 1.11 7.22
CA PHE A 12 0.77 2.29 7.39
C PHE A 12 1.48 3.55 6.88
N ALA A 13 2.78 3.70 7.17
CA ALA A 13 3.56 4.82 6.66
C ALA A 13 3.63 4.83 5.13
N ASN A 14 3.69 3.66 4.50
CA ASN A 14 3.66 3.57 3.04
C ASN A 14 2.34 4.08 2.48
N ILE A 15 1.22 3.73 3.12
CA ILE A 15 -0.09 4.23 2.72
C ILE A 15 -0.15 5.76 2.86
N VAL A 16 0.39 6.29 3.96
CA VAL A 16 0.43 7.75 4.16
C VAL A 16 1.29 8.44 3.11
N ARG A 17 2.42 7.84 2.74
CA ARG A 17 3.28 8.39 1.68
C ARG A 17 2.50 8.53 0.37
N ILE A 18 1.73 7.50 0.00
CA ILE A 18 0.90 7.55 -1.21
C ILE A 18 -0.15 8.65 -1.10
N ALA A 19 -0.82 8.73 0.05
CA ALA A 19 -1.85 9.75 0.26
C ALA A 19 -1.30 11.17 0.15
N LYS A 20 -0.04 11.40 0.52
CA LYS A 20 0.58 12.71 0.52
C LYS A 20 1.35 13.04 -0.76
N SER A 21 1.43 12.11 -1.71
CA SER A 21 2.25 12.29 -2.91
C SER A 21 1.73 13.41 -3.81
N ASP A 22 0.44 13.72 -3.75
CA ASP A 22 -0.17 14.81 -4.53
C ASP A 22 -0.36 16.08 -3.70
N ASN A 23 0.21 16.14 -2.50
CA ASN A 23 0.13 17.26 -1.56
C ASN A 23 -1.28 17.56 -1.05
N LYS A 24 -2.21 16.62 -1.21
CA LYS A 24 -3.59 16.75 -0.72
C LYS A 24 -3.99 15.45 -0.03
N ILE A 25 -4.73 15.57 1.07
CA ILE A 25 -5.39 14.44 1.68
C ILE A 25 -6.88 14.77 1.75
N VAL A 26 -7.70 14.04 1.00
CA VAL A 26 -9.14 14.26 1.01
C VAL A 26 -9.78 13.53 2.19
N THR A 27 -11.02 13.91 2.52
CA THR A 27 -11.73 13.39 3.68
C THR A 27 -11.85 11.87 3.65
N GLU A 28 -12.16 11.30 2.48
CA GLU A 28 -12.29 9.85 2.30
C GLU A 28 -10.99 9.12 2.61
N GLU A 29 -9.86 9.72 2.25
CA GLU A 29 -8.54 9.14 2.54
C GLU A 29 -8.25 9.19 4.04
N ILE A 30 -8.62 10.26 4.72
CA ILE A 30 -8.43 10.38 6.18
C ILE A 30 -9.25 9.31 6.90
N GLU A 31 -10.49 9.10 6.48
CA GLU A 31 -11.36 8.06 7.04
C GLU A 31 -10.77 6.67 6.80
N PHE A 32 -10.25 6.42 5.61
CA PHE A 32 -9.60 5.16 5.31
C PHE A 32 -8.34 4.97 6.17
N LEU A 33 -7.53 6.01 6.30
CA LEU A 33 -6.32 5.95 7.13
C LEU A 33 -6.68 5.62 8.59
N ALA A 34 -7.75 6.21 9.11
CA ALA A 34 -8.19 5.91 10.47
C ALA A 34 -8.56 4.43 10.61
N LYS A 35 -9.30 3.88 9.65
CA LYS A 35 -9.67 2.47 9.67
C LYS A 35 -8.44 1.57 9.63
N VAL A 36 -7.48 1.87 8.78
CA VAL A 36 -6.24 1.08 8.67
C VAL A 36 -5.45 1.14 9.96
N SER A 37 -5.32 2.34 10.56
CA SER A 37 -4.58 2.47 11.81
C SER A 37 -5.22 1.63 12.92
N HIS A 38 -6.56 1.62 13.01
CA HIS A 38 -7.27 0.79 13.98
C HIS A 38 -7.07 -0.71 13.71
N LYS A 39 -7.13 -1.11 12.45
CA LYS A 39 -6.90 -2.50 12.05
C LYS A 39 -5.55 -3.02 12.52
N TYR A 40 -4.53 -2.17 12.47
CA TYR A 40 -3.17 -2.54 12.84
C TYR A 40 -2.80 -2.16 14.27
N ASN A 41 -3.78 -1.77 15.09
CA ASN A 41 -3.56 -1.42 16.49
C ASN A 41 -2.54 -0.28 16.68
N ILE A 42 -2.57 0.67 15.77
CA ILE A 42 -1.70 1.85 15.86
C ILE A 42 -2.39 2.87 16.76
N THR A 43 -1.66 3.36 17.77
CA THR A 43 -2.22 4.34 18.71
C THR A 43 -2.48 5.67 18.01
N ASP A 44 -3.40 6.48 18.56
CA ASP A 44 -3.72 7.79 18.00
C ASP A 44 -2.48 8.69 17.97
N GLU A 45 -1.64 8.60 18.98
CA GLU A 45 -0.39 9.36 19.03
C GLU A 45 0.54 8.99 17.89
N LYS A 46 0.72 7.69 17.66
CA LYS A 46 1.57 7.19 16.58
C LYS A 46 0.97 7.52 15.22
N PHE A 47 -0.35 7.42 15.10
CA PHE A 47 -1.07 7.81 13.90
C PHE A 47 -0.75 9.26 13.50
N ARG A 48 -0.85 10.19 14.45
CA ARG A 48 -0.56 11.60 14.20
C ARG A 48 0.91 11.83 13.85
N GLU A 49 1.81 11.12 14.53
CA GLU A 49 3.24 11.21 14.25
C GLU A 49 3.55 10.78 12.82
N ILE A 50 2.97 9.67 12.37
CA ILE A 50 3.19 9.16 11.02
C ILE A 50 2.56 10.09 9.98
N LEU A 51 1.37 10.61 10.24
CA LEU A 51 0.75 11.59 9.33
C LEU A 51 1.62 12.81 9.14
N ARG A 52 2.29 13.24 10.21
CA ARG A 52 3.13 14.43 10.17
C ARG A 52 4.41 14.19 9.38
N ASN A 53 5.02 13.03 9.54
CA ASN A 53 6.32 12.76 8.94
C ASN A 53 6.53 11.27 8.60
N PRO A 54 5.84 10.76 7.56
CA PRO A 54 5.95 9.35 7.20
C PRO A 54 7.34 8.95 6.72
N GLU A 55 8.14 9.92 6.28
CA GLU A 55 9.48 9.64 5.75
C GLU A 55 10.46 9.12 6.80
N LYS A 56 10.16 9.31 8.08
CA LYS A 56 10.98 8.78 9.15
C LYS A 56 10.87 7.27 9.34
N ILE A 57 9.83 6.67 8.75
CA ILE A 57 9.57 5.23 8.90
C ILE A 57 10.12 4.50 7.68
N PRO A 58 11.07 3.57 7.84
CA PRO A 58 11.60 2.82 6.71
C PRO A 58 10.59 1.80 6.18
N THR A 59 10.67 1.50 4.88
CA THR A 59 9.88 0.44 4.27
C THR A 59 10.50 -0.91 4.64
N ILE A 60 9.70 -1.81 5.19
CA ILE A 60 10.13 -3.16 5.57
C ILE A 60 9.47 -4.16 4.64
N ALA A 61 10.28 -4.99 3.98
CA ALA A 61 9.78 -6.04 3.09
C ALA A 61 9.15 -7.18 3.91
N TYR A 62 8.09 -7.78 3.37
CA TYR A 62 7.41 -8.91 3.99
C TYR A 62 7.97 -10.22 3.43
N LEU A 63 8.07 -11.25 4.28
CA LEU A 63 8.62 -12.55 3.89
C LEU A 63 7.59 -13.39 3.15
N ASP A 64 6.33 -13.34 3.57
CA ASP A 64 5.23 -14.12 2.99
C ASP A 64 4.69 -13.44 1.74
N CYS A 65 4.65 -14.18 0.64
CA CYS A 65 4.18 -13.66 -0.64
C CYS A 65 2.71 -13.19 -0.56
N LEU A 66 1.85 -13.97 0.09
CA LEU A 66 0.45 -13.59 0.23
C LEU A 66 0.30 -12.31 1.06
N GLU A 67 1.10 -12.17 2.11
CA GLU A 67 1.09 -10.95 2.92
C GLU A 67 1.48 -9.75 2.07
N ARG A 68 2.52 -9.88 1.24
CA ARG A 68 2.92 -8.79 0.34
C ARG A 68 1.80 -8.39 -0.59
N ILE A 69 1.09 -9.36 -1.14
CA ILE A 69 -0.02 -9.11 -2.07
C ILE A 69 -1.17 -8.42 -1.34
N GLU A 70 -1.51 -8.86 -0.13
CA GLU A 70 -2.56 -8.24 0.67
C GLU A 70 -2.21 -6.79 1.01
N ARG A 71 -0.95 -6.53 1.34
CA ARG A 71 -0.50 -5.17 1.62
C ARG A 71 -0.58 -4.29 0.37
N LEU A 72 -0.24 -4.85 -0.78
CA LEU A 72 -0.39 -4.13 -2.04
C LEU A 72 -1.86 -3.79 -2.31
N TYR A 73 -2.77 -4.73 -2.05
CA TYR A 73 -4.21 -4.51 -2.21
C TYR A 73 -4.68 -3.33 -1.32
N ASP A 74 -4.22 -3.28 -0.08
CA ASP A 74 -4.55 -2.18 0.82
C ASP A 74 -4.05 -0.84 0.27
N LEU A 75 -2.83 -0.82 -0.28
CA LEU A 75 -2.28 0.38 -0.90
C LEU A 75 -3.09 0.83 -2.11
N LEU A 76 -3.55 -0.12 -2.91
CA LEU A 76 -4.39 0.19 -4.08
C LEU A 76 -5.72 0.80 -3.68
N THR A 77 -6.31 0.33 -2.59
CA THR A 77 -7.54 0.91 -2.06
C THR A 77 -7.32 2.39 -1.73
N MET A 78 -6.16 2.74 -1.17
CA MET A 78 -5.82 4.13 -0.88
C MET A 78 -5.62 4.94 -2.16
N VAL A 79 -4.85 4.40 -3.12
CA VAL A 79 -4.56 5.09 -4.38
C VAL A 79 -5.85 5.44 -5.13
N LYS A 80 -6.86 4.58 -5.04
CA LYS A 80 -8.12 4.75 -5.76
C LYS A 80 -9.25 5.32 -4.91
N ALA A 81 -8.95 5.78 -3.69
CA ALA A 81 -9.98 6.27 -2.77
C ALA A 81 -10.74 7.48 -3.33
N ASP A 82 -10.08 8.33 -4.08
CA ASP A 82 -10.68 9.54 -4.67
C ASP A 82 -11.06 9.36 -6.14
N HIS A 83 -10.96 8.15 -6.66
CA HIS A 83 -11.25 7.78 -8.05
C HIS A 83 -10.33 8.45 -9.08
N GLN A 84 -9.22 9.05 -8.63
CA GLN A 84 -8.21 9.64 -9.50
C GLN A 84 -6.84 9.11 -9.09
N VAL A 85 -6.07 8.63 -10.06
CA VAL A 85 -4.72 8.14 -9.82
C VAL A 85 -3.73 9.14 -10.39
N GLU A 86 -3.05 9.85 -9.50
CA GLU A 86 -2.09 10.87 -9.88
C GLU A 86 -0.74 10.23 -10.27
N LYS A 87 0.01 10.95 -11.10
CA LYS A 87 1.33 10.50 -11.56
C LYS A 87 2.27 10.21 -10.40
N GLU A 88 2.24 11.08 -9.39
CA GLU A 88 3.08 10.99 -8.21
C GLU A 88 2.72 9.75 -7.40
N GLU A 89 1.43 9.41 -7.33
CA GLU A 89 0.97 8.21 -6.65
C GLU A 89 1.42 6.94 -7.36
N VAL A 90 1.37 6.92 -8.70
CA VAL A 90 1.85 5.79 -9.50
C VAL A 90 3.34 5.58 -9.27
N SER A 91 4.12 6.66 -9.30
CA SER A 91 5.55 6.60 -9.05
C SER A 91 5.85 6.09 -7.65
N MET A 92 5.12 6.57 -6.66
CA MET A 92 5.27 6.12 -5.27
C MET A 92 4.90 4.64 -5.12
N LEU A 93 3.80 4.23 -5.75
CA LEU A 93 3.36 2.83 -5.72
C LEU A 93 4.43 1.91 -6.31
N ARG A 94 5.06 2.32 -7.40
CA ARG A 94 6.13 1.54 -8.01
C ARG A 94 7.32 1.37 -7.05
N ARG A 95 7.73 2.44 -6.40
CA ARG A 95 8.82 2.39 -5.43
C ARG A 95 8.47 1.50 -4.24
N ILE A 96 7.25 1.60 -3.73
CA ILE A 96 6.81 0.81 -2.59
C ILE A 96 6.69 -0.67 -2.98
N THR A 97 6.19 -0.97 -4.17
CA THR A 97 6.11 -2.34 -4.67
C THR A 97 7.49 -2.97 -4.73
N THR A 98 8.49 -2.22 -5.19
CA THR A 98 9.88 -2.65 -5.17
C THR A 98 10.35 -2.90 -3.74
N GLY A 99 10.03 -1.99 -2.82
CA GLY A 99 10.39 -2.10 -1.40
C GLY A 99 9.73 -3.28 -0.70
N LEU A 100 8.58 -3.74 -1.18
CA LEU A 100 7.91 -4.93 -0.66
C LEU A 100 8.54 -6.22 -1.17
N ALA A 101 9.63 -6.11 -1.93
CA ALA A 101 10.43 -7.24 -2.41
C ALA A 101 9.73 -8.09 -3.48
N PHE A 102 8.87 -7.48 -4.30
CA PHE A 102 8.42 -8.14 -5.52
C PHE A 102 9.60 -8.22 -6.50
N PRO A 103 9.68 -9.29 -7.33
CA PRO A 103 10.78 -9.40 -8.29
C PRO A 103 10.86 -8.18 -9.19
N LEU A 104 12.05 -7.61 -9.34
CA LEU A 104 12.25 -6.38 -10.12
C LEU A 104 11.70 -6.47 -11.53
N ASN A 105 11.86 -7.64 -12.17
CA ASN A 105 11.39 -7.84 -13.55
C ASN A 105 9.86 -8.00 -13.63
N ARG A 106 9.15 -8.00 -12.50
CA ARG A 106 7.69 -8.11 -12.45
C ARG A 106 7.02 -6.87 -11.91
N VAL A 107 7.78 -5.97 -11.29
CA VAL A 107 7.20 -4.78 -10.64
C VAL A 107 6.31 -3.98 -11.60
N ASP A 108 6.78 -3.70 -12.81
CA ASP A 108 6.00 -2.92 -13.77
C ASP A 108 4.70 -3.64 -14.16
N MET A 109 4.74 -4.94 -14.39
CA MET A 109 3.54 -5.72 -14.71
C MET A 109 2.53 -5.68 -13.57
N VAL A 110 3.02 -5.85 -12.34
CA VAL A 110 2.16 -5.84 -11.15
C VAL A 110 1.52 -4.48 -10.96
N VAL A 111 2.30 -3.41 -11.08
CA VAL A 111 1.78 -2.05 -10.92
C VAL A 111 0.78 -1.71 -12.03
N ASP A 112 1.11 -1.99 -13.29
CA ASP A 112 0.23 -1.70 -14.42
C ASP A 112 -1.10 -2.43 -14.29
N TYR A 113 -1.07 -3.72 -13.97
CA TYR A 113 -2.28 -4.50 -13.73
C TYR A 113 -3.10 -3.90 -12.57
N SER A 114 -2.41 -3.56 -11.47
CA SER A 114 -3.05 -3.04 -10.28
C SER A 114 -3.79 -1.73 -10.53
N ILE A 115 -3.26 -0.89 -11.40
CA ILE A 115 -3.88 0.39 -11.74
C ILE A 115 -5.10 0.18 -12.65
N GLU A 116 -5.05 -0.81 -13.52
CA GLU A 116 -6.13 -1.07 -14.49
C GLU A 116 -7.39 -1.67 -13.85
N ILE A 117 -7.24 -2.48 -12.79
CA ILE A 117 -8.40 -3.14 -12.18
C ILE A 117 -9.25 -2.16 -11.38
N ASP A 118 -10.53 -2.49 -11.25
CA ASP A 118 -11.42 -1.80 -10.33
C ASP A 118 -11.36 -2.54 -8.99
N VAL A 119 -10.58 -2.00 -8.07
CA VAL A 119 -10.33 -2.63 -6.79
C VAL A 119 -11.60 -2.83 -5.96
N ASP A 120 -12.63 -2.01 -6.21
CA ASP A 120 -13.91 -2.13 -5.51
C ASP A 120 -14.70 -3.36 -6.00
N GLN A 121 -14.40 -3.86 -7.20
CA GLN A 121 -15.10 -4.99 -7.80
C GLN A 121 -14.31 -6.30 -7.70
N VAL A 122 -13.08 -6.26 -7.19
CA VAL A 122 -12.20 -7.42 -7.13
C VAL A 122 -11.88 -7.70 -5.66
N SER A 123 -12.22 -8.90 -5.19
CA SER A 123 -11.90 -9.30 -3.81
C SER A 123 -10.39 -9.46 -3.64
N VAL A 124 -9.94 -9.43 -2.38
CA VAL A 124 -8.52 -9.64 -2.09
C VAL A 124 -8.08 -11.05 -2.53
N GLU A 125 -8.96 -12.04 -2.43
CA GLU A 125 -8.67 -13.40 -2.87
C GLU A 125 -8.46 -13.47 -4.39
N ASP A 126 -9.36 -12.86 -5.16
CA ASP A 126 -9.23 -12.83 -6.62
C ASP A 126 -8.02 -12.03 -7.06
N PHE A 127 -7.77 -10.91 -6.39
CA PHE A 127 -6.58 -10.11 -6.64
C PHE A 127 -5.31 -10.92 -6.41
N SER A 128 -5.26 -11.65 -5.28
CA SER A 128 -4.11 -12.49 -4.94
C SER A 128 -3.85 -13.56 -5.98
N ASP A 129 -4.92 -14.23 -6.45
CA ASP A 129 -4.80 -15.27 -7.49
C ASP A 129 -4.20 -14.69 -8.78
N ARG A 130 -4.67 -13.53 -9.18
CA ARG A 130 -4.19 -12.89 -10.41
C ARG A 130 -2.74 -12.42 -10.30
N ILE A 131 -2.37 -11.85 -9.15
CA ILE A 131 -0.98 -11.43 -8.93
C ILE A 131 -0.05 -12.63 -8.92
N LEU A 132 -0.45 -13.73 -8.27
CA LEU A 132 0.36 -14.95 -8.27
C LEU A 132 0.58 -15.47 -9.69
N ARG A 133 -0.41 -15.39 -10.57
CA ARG A 133 -0.27 -15.77 -11.98
C ARG A 133 0.76 -14.88 -12.69
N LEU A 134 0.68 -13.56 -12.45
CA LEU A 134 1.63 -12.63 -13.05
C LEU A 134 3.06 -12.90 -12.59
N LEU A 135 3.24 -13.24 -11.32
CA LEU A 135 4.57 -13.54 -10.77
C LEU A 135 5.15 -14.83 -11.33
N LYS A 136 4.31 -15.74 -11.83
CA LYS A 136 4.76 -17.01 -12.43
C LYS A 136 4.93 -16.94 -13.94
N MET A 137 4.53 -15.85 -14.56
CA MET A 137 4.72 -15.69 -16.01
C MET A 137 6.19 -15.57 -16.36
N ARG A 138 6.55 -16.15 -17.50
CA ARG A 138 7.91 -16.12 -18.03
C ARG A 138 8.06 -15.08 -19.13
#